data_bd02a83b3e1cc2310c1408195aef676c
#
_entry.id   bd02a83b3e1cc2310c1408195aef676c
#
_cell.length_a   1.000
_cell.length_b   1.000
_cell.length_c   1.000
_cell.angle_alpha   90.00
_cell.angle_beta   90.00
_cell.angle_gamma   90.00
#
_symmetry.space_group_name_H-M   'P 1'
#
loop_
_entity.id
_entity.type
_entity.pdbx_description
1 polymer ?
#
loop_
_entity_poly.entity_id
_entity_poly.type
_entity_poly.pdbx_seq_one_letter_code
_entity_poly.pdbx_strand_id
1 'polypeptide(L)'
;MNKPESNEYKPYFDKYIRLVPEGNILTYLNQNTNYTMDCFLTIPESKQNFRYEESKWTPKEMFMHLIDTERVMSYRALVAARGDTKTSLASVDENLYAANVDVSERAMEDLVLEFKLVRQSTEKLLENLTEDQSKAIGDPDANPISARAVACLLIG
;
A
#
# COMPACT_ATOMS: atom_id res chain seq x y z
N MET A 1 9.48 -14.35 -2.21
CA MET A 1 8.34 -14.26 -1.26
C MET A 1 7.10 -14.79 -1.97
N ASN A 2 6.40 -15.78 -1.39
CA ASN A 2 5.18 -16.38 -1.94
C ASN A 2 3.93 -15.71 -1.36
N LYS A 3 2.76 -15.96 -1.97
CA LYS A 3 1.46 -15.47 -1.48
C LYS A 3 1.19 -15.90 -0.04
N PRO A 4 0.45 -15.08 0.74
CA PRO A 4 0.04 -15.44 2.09
C PRO A 4 -1.03 -16.54 2.09
N GLU A 5 -1.10 -17.30 3.17
CA GLU A 5 -2.20 -18.21 3.46
C GLU A 5 -3.39 -17.44 4.07
N SER A 6 -4.60 -18.00 3.99
CA SER A 6 -5.84 -17.32 4.42
C SER A 6 -5.90 -17.00 5.92
N ASN A 7 -5.06 -17.63 6.75
CA ASN A 7 -4.94 -17.33 8.18
C ASN A 7 -3.98 -16.18 8.51
N GLU A 8 -3.33 -15.59 7.51
CA GLU A 8 -2.34 -14.52 7.68
C GLU A 8 -2.93 -13.11 7.55
N TYR A 9 -4.24 -13.00 7.29
CA TYR A 9 -4.92 -11.72 7.09
C TYR A 9 -6.42 -11.84 7.36
N LYS A 10 -7.08 -10.69 7.57
CA LYS A 10 -8.55 -10.67 7.68
C LYS A 10 -9.23 -11.06 6.36
N PRO A 11 -10.35 -11.81 6.40
CA PRO A 11 -11.10 -12.19 5.19
C PRO A 11 -11.50 -11.02 4.29
N TYR A 12 -11.64 -9.82 4.85
CA TYR A 12 -11.90 -8.58 4.11
C TYR A 12 -10.85 -8.31 3.02
N PHE A 13 -9.60 -8.69 3.24
CA PHE A 13 -8.50 -8.44 2.31
C PHE A 13 -8.39 -9.47 1.18
N ASP A 14 -9.13 -10.57 1.25
CA ASP A 14 -9.07 -11.63 0.27
C ASP A 14 -9.38 -11.14 -1.17
N LYS A 15 -10.28 -10.18 -1.31
CA LYS A 15 -10.64 -9.56 -2.60
C LYS A 15 -9.46 -8.88 -3.32
N TYR A 16 -8.49 -8.35 -2.57
CA TYR A 16 -7.28 -7.73 -3.11
C TYR A 16 -6.18 -8.78 -3.36
N ILE A 17 -5.96 -9.67 -2.39
CA ILE A 17 -4.91 -10.69 -2.47
C ILE A 17 -5.13 -11.65 -3.64
N ARG A 18 -6.38 -11.95 -3.99
CA ARG A 18 -6.72 -12.77 -5.16
C ARG A 18 -6.29 -12.15 -6.48
N LEU A 19 -6.19 -10.83 -6.58
CA LEU A 19 -5.77 -10.13 -7.81
C LEU A 19 -4.30 -10.36 -8.11
N VAL A 20 -3.49 -10.66 -7.10
CA VAL A 20 -2.05 -10.92 -7.28
C VAL A 20 -1.84 -12.32 -7.89
N PRO A 21 -1.12 -12.45 -9.01
CA PRO A 21 -0.82 -13.76 -9.61
C PRO A 21 0.00 -14.66 -8.69
N GLU A 22 0.01 -15.96 -8.95
CA GLU A 22 0.93 -16.88 -8.31
C GLU A 22 2.38 -16.60 -8.75
N GLY A 23 3.33 -16.67 -7.82
CA GLY A 23 4.74 -16.44 -8.10
C GLY A 23 5.44 -15.57 -7.09
N ASN A 24 6.50 -14.90 -7.51
CA ASN A 24 7.27 -14.04 -6.61
C ASN A 24 6.62 -12.67 -6.46
N ILE A 25 6.04 -12.42 -5.29
CA ILE A 25 5.34 -11.16 -4.94
C ILE A 25 6.24 -9.92 -5.14
N LEU A 26 7.53 -10.01 -4.78
CA LEU A 26 8.45 -8.86 -4.94
C LEU A 26 8.63 -8.45 -6.41
N THR A 27 8.59 -9.41 -7.32
CA THR A 27 8.62 -9.11 -8.76
C THR A 27 7.35 -8.36 -9.18
N TYR A 28 6.19 -8.80 -8.72
CA TYR A 28 4.91 -8.13 -9.03
C TYR A 28 4.81 -6.76 -8.38
N LEU A 29 5.33 -6.60 -7.16
CA LEU A 29 5.37 -5.31 -6.47
C LEU A 29 6.17 -4.28 -7.29
N ASN A 30 7.35 -4.66 -7.76
CA ASN A 30 8.20 -3.80 -8.60
C ASN A 30 7.53 -3.46 -9.95
N GLN A 31 6.89 -4.44 -10.60
CA GLN A 31 6.13 -4.19 -11.83
C GLN A 31 4.95 -3.25 -11.59
N ASN A 32 4.20 -3.44 -10.50
CA ASN A 32 3.09 -2.57 -10.09
C ASN A 32 3.58 -1.15 -9.82
N THR A 33 4.74 -0.98 -9.21
CA THR A 33 5.35 0.34 -8.97
C THR A 33 5.49 1.13 -10.27
N ASN A 34 6.10 0.54 -11.28
CA ASN A 34 6.30 1.20 -12.57
C ASN A 34 4.97 1.48 -13.27
N TYR A 35 4.06 0.50 -13.29
CA TYR A 35 2.73 0.65 -13.87
C TYR A 35 1.94 1.78 -13.22
N THR A 36 1.93 1.86 -11.88
CA THR A 36 1.23 2.91 -11.14
C THR A 36 1.78 4.29 -11.48
N MET A 37 3.10 4.45 -11.45
CA MET A 37 3.74 5.74 -11.80
C MET A 37 3.38 6.16 -13.23
N ASP A 38 3.49 5.25 -14.20
CA ASP A 38 3.17 5.53 -15.60
C ASP A 38 1.69 5.92 -15.77
N CYS A 39 0.76 5.19 -15.13
CA CYS A 39 -0.66 5.53 -15.17
C CYS A 39 -0.94 6.96 -14.71
N PHE A 40 -0.37 7.40 -13.60
CA PHE A 40 -0.63 8.75 -13.08
C PHE A 40 0.06 9.84 -13.90
N LEU A 41 1.26 9.59 -14.42
CA LEU A 41 1.97 10.53 -15.32
C LEU A 41 1.26 10.73 -16.67
N THR A 42 0.42 9.78 -17.13
CA THR A 42 -0.35 9.95 -18.36
C THR A 42 -1.61 10.80 -18.20
N ILE A 43 -1.99 11.16 -16.96
CA ILE A 43 -3.19 11.97 -16.71
C ILE A 43 -2.91 13.42 -17.13
N PRO A 44 -3.68 13.99 -18.11
CA PRO A 44 -3.47 15.37 -18.54
C PRO A 44 -3.61 16.34 -17.35
N GLU A 45 -2.77 17.36 -17.31
CA GLU A 45 -2.74 18.36 -16.24
C GLU A 45 -4.12 18.94 -15.94
N SER A 46 -4.91 19.24 -16.97
CA SER A 46 -6.29 19.73 -16.85
C SER A 46 -7.25 18.77 -16.18
N LYS A 47 -6.87 17.49 -15.99
CA LYS A 47 -7.67 16.46 -15.35
C LYS A 47 -7.15 16.06 -13.97
N GLN A 48 -5.96 16.44 -13.59
CA GLN A 48 -5.34 16.02 -12.34
C GLN A 48 -6.09 16.51 -11.09
N ASN A 49 -6.76 17.65 -11.17
CA ASN A 49 -7.62 18.22 -10.12
C ASN A 49 -9.12 18.07 -10.44
N PHE A 50 -9.51 17.26 -11.43
CA PHE A 50 -10.91 17.11 -11.81
C PHE A 50 -11.62 16.07 -10.93
N ARG A 51 -12.77 16.46 -10.35
CA ARG A 51 -13.71 15.55 -9.66
C ARG A 51 -14.86 15.22 -10.61
N TYR A 52 -15.13 13.95 -10.85
CA TYR A 52 -16.27 13.56 -11.69
C TYR A 52 -17.60 13.64 -10.93
N GLU A 53 -17.57 13.74 -9.60
CA GLU A 53 -18.68 13.92 -8.69
C GLU A 53 -18.17 14.64 -7.42
N GLU A 54 -18.98 15.47 -6.78
CA GLU A 54 -18.59 16.33 -5.66
C GLU A 54 -17.95 15.56 -4.48
N SER A 55 -18.46 14.34 -4.21
CA SER A 55 -17.96 13.49 -3.10
C SER A 55 -16.77 12.61 -3.46
N LYS A 56 -16.25 12.71 -4.69
CA LYS A 56 -15.16 11.84 -5.16
C LYS A 56 -13.80 12.54 -5.12
N TRP A 57 -12.77 11.76 -4.97
CA TRP A 57 -11.39 12.25 -4.99
C TRP A 57 -10.95 12.66 -6.40
N THR A 58 -10.08 13.65 -6.47
CA THR A 58 -9.32 13.96 -7.69
C THR A 58 -8.25 12.89 -7.92
N PRO A 59 -7.68 12.77 -9.13
CA PRO A 59 -6.52 11.94 -9.37
C PRO A 59 -5.35 12.21 -8.43
N LYS A 60 -5.04 13.46 -8.11
CA LYS A 60 -3.98 13.81 -7.15
C LYS A 60 -4.28 13.33 -5.73
N GLU A 61 -5.52 13.51 -5.27
CA GLU A 61 -5.94 13.01 -3.94
C GLU A 61 -5.94 11.48 -3.89
N MET A 62 -6.38 10.81 -4.95
CA MET A 62 -6.28 9.36 -5.08
C MET A 62 -4.83 8.89 -5.00
N PHE A 63 -3.91 9.58 -5.68
CA PHE A 63 -2.51 9.22 -5.65
C PHE A 63 -1.88 9.48 -4.28
N MET A 64 -2.24 10.58 -3.61
CA MET A 64 -1.82 10.83 -2.22
C MET A 64 -2.34 9.76 -1.26
N HIS A 65 -3.59 9.29 -1.46
CA HIS A 65 -4.11 8.16 -0.70
C HIS A 65 -3.26 6.89 -0.87
N LEU A 66 -2.76 6.58 -2.08
CA LEU A 66 -1.84 5.45 -2.29
C LEU A 66 -0.54 5.64 -1.50
N ILE A 67 0.02 6.86 -1.48
CA ILE A 67 1.24 7.18 -0.73
C ILE A 67 1.03 6.99 0.78
N ASP A 68 -0.07 7.50 1.33
CA ASP A 68 -0.39 7.38 2.75
C ASP A 68 -0.69 5.94 3.15
N THR A 69 -1.42 5.21 2.30
CA THR A 69 -1.69 3.77 2.49
C THR A 69 -0.39 2.99 2.52
N GLU A 70 0.54 3.27 1.61
CA GLU A 70 1.86 2.63 1.59
C GLU A 70 2.62 2.82 2.91
N ARG A 71 2.63 4.03 3.46
CA ARG A 71 3.29 4.35 4.75
C ARG A 71 2.69 3.55 5.90
N VAL A 72 1.37 3.52 5.99
CA VAL A 72 0.65 2.78 7.02
C VAL A 72 0.89 1.28 6.89
N MET A 73 0.78 0.75 5.69
CA MET A 73 0.95 -0.69 5.43
C MET A 73 2.41 -1.12 5.60
N SER A 74 3.38 -0.29 5.22
CA SER A 74 4.80 -0.56 5.46
C SER A 74 5.10 -0.66 6.96
N TYR A 75 4.53 0.21 7.79
CA TYR A 75 4.63 0.12 9.24
C TYR A 75 4.03 -1.19 9.78
N ARG A 76 2.87 -1.62 9.29
CA ARG A 76 2.26 -2.89 9.67
C ARG A 76 3.14 -4.09 9.29
N ALA A 77 3.74 -4.07 8.10
CA ALA A 77 4.69 -5.09 7.67
C ALA A 77 5.92 -5.14 8.59
N LEU A 78 6.45 -3.99 9.02
CA LEU A 78 7.56 -3.90 9.95
C LEU A 78 7.20 -4.52 11.31
N VAL A 79 6.06 -4.15 11.89
CA VAL A 79 5.58 -4.69 13.18
C VAL A 79 5.47 -6.21 13.11
N ALA A 80 4.79 -6.74 12.09
CA ALA A 80 4.65 -8.18 11.87
C ALA A 80 6.02 -8.87 11.72
N ALA A 81 6.88 -8.36 10.84
CA ALA A 81 8.19 -8.95 10.55
C ALA A 81 9.17 -8.93 11.76
N ARG A 82 8.94 -8.07 12.74
CA ARG A 82 9.70 -8.03 14.00
C ARG A 82 9.11 -8.90 15.10
N GLY A 83 8.00 -9.62 14.82
CA GLY A 83 7.33 -10.48 15.78
C GLY A 83 6.66 -9.70 16.93
N ASP A 84 6.35 -8.43 16.70
CA ASP A 84 5.64 -7.61 17.69
C ASP A 84 4.14 -7.91 17.63
N THR A 85 3.68 -8.72 18.58
CA THR A 85 2.27 -9.12 18.72
C THR A 85 1.51 -8.24 19.71
N LYS A 86 2.15 -7.22 20.29
CA LYS A 86 1.56 -6.34 21.32
C LYS A 86 1.15 -4.97 20.79
N THR A 87 1.83 -4.48 19.75
CA THR A 87 1.49 -3.20 19.14
C THR A 87 0.16 -3.31 18.42
N SER A 88 -0.83 -2.54 18.87
CA SER A 88 -2.12 -2.44 18.18
C SER A 88 -1.98 -1.72 16.84
N LEU A 89 -2.50 -2.34 15.78
CA LEU A 89 -2.53 -1.80 14.42
C LEU A 89 -3.91 -1.21 14.13
N ALA A 90 -4.17 -0.03 14.68
CA ALA A 90 -5.44 0.68 14.50
C ALA A 90 -5.80 0.86 13.03
N SER A 91 -7.11 0.87 12.75
CA SER A 91 -7.63 1.21 11.42
C SER A 91 -7.39 2.68 11.11
N VAL A 92 -7.14 2.99 9.86
CA VAL A 92 -6.99 4.35 9.34
C VAL A 92 -8.29 4.75 8.67
N ASP A 93 -8.76 5.95 8.93
CA ASP A 93 -9.87 6.58 8.22
C ASP A 93 -9.32 7.30 6.97
N GLU A 94 -9.45 6.66 5.83
CA GLU A 94 -8.98 7.16 4.54
C GLU A 94 -9.68 8.45 4.12
N ASN A 95 -10.95 8.61 4.48
CA ASN A 95 -11.71 9.83 4.16
C ASN A 95 -11.26 11.01 5.02
N LEU A 96 -10.94 10.75 6.30
CA LEU A 96 -10.35 11.77 7.18
C LEU A 96 -8.99 12.23 6.64
N TYR A 97 -8.15 11.32 6.15
CA TYR A 97 -6.84 11.66 5.59
C TYR A 97 -7.01 12.49 4.31
N ALA A 98 -7.85 12.05 3.39
CA ALA A 98 -8.13 12.78 2.15
C ALA A 98 -8.72 14.18 2.41
N ALA A 99 -9.57 14.34 3.44
CA ALA A 99 -10.15 15.63 3.80
C ALA A 99 -9.17 16.60 4.45
N ASN A 100 -8.04 16.11 4.98
CA ASN A 100 -7.02 16.92 5.67
C ASN A 100 -5.72 17.09 4.89
N VAL A 101 -5.70 16.70 3.63
CA VAL A 101 -4.55 16.92 2.75
C VAL A 101 -4.95 17.81 1.57
N ASP A 102 -4.13 18.82 1.27
CA ASP A 102 -4.26 19.61 0.05
C ASP A 102 -3.06 19.34 -0.86
N VAL A 103 -3.34 18.73 -2.00
CA VAL A 103 -2.36 18.41 -3.04
C VAL A 103 -2.65 19.13 -4.35
N SER A 104 -3.60 20.07 -4.36
CA SER A 104 -4.06 20.76 -5.57
C SER A 104 -2.92 21.47 -6.32
N GLU A 105 -2.04 22.12 -5.56
CA GLU A 105 -0.90 22.88 -6.08
C GLU A 105 0.37 22.04 -6.30
N ARG A 106 0.38 20.78 -5.88
CA ARG A 106 1.53 19.90 -6.12
C ARG A 106 1.56 19.41 -7.57
N ALA A 107 2.74 19.35 -8.17
CA ALA A 107 2.91 18.72 -9.48
C ALA A 107 2.71 17.17 -9.35
N MET A 108 2.15 16.54 -10.38
CA MET A 108 2.00 15.08 -10.39
C MET A 108 3.36 14.38 -10.32
N GLU A 109 4.37 14.94 -10.95
CA GLU A 109 5.74 14.43 -10.94
C GLU A 109 6.35 14.42 -9.53
N ASP A 110 6.01 15.42 -8.71
CA ASP A 110 6.44 15.49 -7.31
C ASP A 110 5.76 14.39 -6.48
N LEU A 111 4.45 14.16 -6.66
CA LEU A 111 3.73 13.07 -6.04
C LEU A 111 4.28 11.69 -6.47
N VAL A 112 4.60 11.53 -7.76
CA VAL A 112 5.20 10.30 -8.30
C VAL A 112 6.58 10.06 -7.69
N LEU A 113 7.39 11.10 -7.52
CA LEU A 113 8.68 10.98 -6.84
C LEU A 113 8.51 10.54 -5.38
N GLU A 114 7.57 11.14 -4.65
CA GLU A 114 7.27 10.77 -3.27
C GLU A 114 6.80 9.31 -3.16
N PHE A 115 5.86 8.89 -4.01
CA PHE A 115 5.41 7.49 -4.08
C PHE A 115 6.59 6.55 -4.31
N LYS A 116 7.44 6.85 -5.28
CA LYS A 116 8.62 6.04 -5.59
C LYS A 116 9.54 5.87 -4.39
N LEU A 117 9.81 6.94 -3.66
CA LEU A 117 10.69 6.91 -2.48
C LEU A 117 10.09 6.08 -1.34
N VAL A 118 8.79 6.26 -1.08
CA VAL A 118 8.08 5.48 -0.05
C VAL A 118 8.03 3.99 -0.43
N ARG A 119 7.68 3.67 -1.69
CA ARG A 119 7.65 2.31 -2.22
C ARG A 119 9.02 1.65 -2.17
N GLN A 120 10.09 2.33 -2.55
CA GLN A 120 11.44 1.80 -2.46
C GLN A 120 11.85 1.48 -1.02
N SER A 121 11.42 2.28 -0.04
CA SER A 121 11.64 1.98 1.38
C SER A 121 10.92 0.69 1.79
N THR A 122 9.66 0.51 1.37
CA THR A 122 8.88 -0.71 1.62
C THR A 122 9.52 -1.93 0.95
N GLU A 123 9.92 -1.82 -0.32
CA GLU A 123 10.59 -2.88 -1.05
C GLU A 123 11.87 -3.33 -0.32
N LYS A 124 12.68 -2.39 0.16
CA LYS A 124 13.90 -2.71 0.93
C LYS A 124 13.63 -3.42 2.24
N LEU A 125 12.56 -3.07 2.93
CA LEU A 125 12.11 -3.84 4.10
C LEU A 125 11.77 -5.28 3.69
N LEU A 126 10.91 -5.47 2.69
CA LEU A 126 10.37 -6.77 2.30
C LEU A 126 11.43 -7.70 1.68
N GLU A 127 12.36 -7.17 0.89
CA GLU A 127 13.46 -7.91 0.25
C GLU A 127 14.40 -8.59 1.27
N ASN A 128 14.55 -7.99 2.44
CA ASN A 128 15.49 -8.45 3.46
C ASN A 128 14.83 -9.29 4.56
N LEU A 129 13.58 -9.70 4.40
CA LEU A 129 12.90 -10.60 5.32
C LEU A 129 13.28 -12.06 5.04
N THR A 130 13.51 -12.82 6.09
CA THR A 130 13.50 -14.29 6.01
C THR A 130 12.09 -14.79 5.73
N GLU A 131 11.96 -16.07 5.35
CA GLU A 131 10.64 -16.66 5.13
C GLU A 131 9.78 -16.59 6.39
N ASP A 132 10.32 -16.92 7.56
CA ASP A 132 9.60 -16.86 8.84
C ASP A 132 9.17 -15.43 9.18
N GLN A 133 10.04 -14.45 8.98
CA GLN A 133 9.69 -13.04 9.18
C GLN A 133 8.58 -12.57 8.24
N SER A 134 8.55 -13.06 7.01
CA SER A 134 7.52 -12.70 6.04
C SER A 134 6.14 -13.24 6.39
N LYS A 135 6.08 -14.38 7.11
CA LYS A 135 4.87 -15.07 7.58
C LYS A 135 4.43 -14.63 8.98
N ALA A 136 5.31 -13.99 9.75
CA ALA A 136 4.97 -13.55 11.10
C ALA A 136 3.78 -12.60 11.10
N ILE A 137 2.86 -12.79 12.05
CA ILE A 137 1.59 -12.04 12.13
C ILE A 137 1.72 -10.96 13.20
N GLY A 138 1.51 -9.71 12.81
CA GLY A 138 1.33 -8.58 13.71
C GLY A 138 -0.14 -8.45 14.13
N ASP A 139 -0.38 -7.93 15.35
CA ASP A 139 -1.72 -7.68 15.94
C ASP A 139 -2.68 -8.87 15.75
N PRO A 140 -2.32 -10.08 16.23
CA PRO A 140 -3.04 -11.31 15.88
C PRO A 140 -4.51 -11.33 16.36
N ASP A 141 -4.82 -10.58 17.41
CA ASP A 141 -6.15 -10.59 18.03
C ASP A 141 -7.12 -9.59 17.38
N ALA A 142 -6.63 -8.43 16.95
CA ALA A 142 -7.48 -7.35 16.43
C ALA A 142 -7.37 -7.20 14.91
N ASN A 143 -6.16 -7.13 14.37
CA ASN A 143 -5.91 -6.89 12.94
C ASN A 143 -4.81 -7.80 12.40
N PRO A 144 -5.01 -9.12 12.37
CA PRO A 144 -3.99 -10.07 11.92
C PRO A 144 -3.55 -9.74 10.50
N ILE A 145 -2.24 -9.55 10.34
CA ILE A 145 -1.64 -9.33 9.03
C ILE A 145 -0.17 -9.74 9.04
N SER A 146 0.25 -10.49 8.01
CA SER A 146 1.67 -10.79 7.78
C SER A 146 2.32 -9.78 6.84
N ALA A 147 3.66 -9.71 6.85
CA ALA A 147 4.38 -8.83 5.94
C ALA A 147 4.15 -9.20 4.47
N ARG A 148 4.04 -10.50 4.14
CA ARG A 148 3.73 -10.93 2.77
C ARG A 148 2.27 -10.67 2.37
N ALA A 149 1.35 -10.65 3.31
CA ALA A 149 -0.03 -10.21 3.06
C ALA A 149 -0.06 -8.71 2.75
N VAL A 150 0.69 -7.89 3.51
CA VAL A 150 0.86 -6.46 3.19
C VAL A 150 1.41 -6.28 1.78
N ALA A 151 2.46 -7.01 1.40
CA ALA A 151 3.02 -6.90 0.05
C ALA A 151 1.98 -7.17 -1.05
N CYS A 152 1.08 -8.16 -0.84
CA CYS A 152 -0.03 -8.41 -1.77
C CYS A 152 -1.05 -7.27 -1.79
N LEU A 153 -1.38 -6.66 -0.64
CA LEU A 153 -2.33 -5.55 -0.58
C LEU A 153 -1.81 -4.29 -1.28
N LEU A 154 -0.51 -4.10 -1.34
CA LEU A 154 0.11 -2.98 -2.04
C LEU A 154 0.16 -3.16 -3.57
N ILE A 155 -0.19 -4.35 -4.07
CA ILE A 155 -0.28 -4.68 -5.50
C ILE A 155 -1.73 -4.65 -5.98
N GLY A 156 -2.65 -5.22 -5.23
CA GLY A 156 -4.07 -5.37 -5.54
C GLY A 156 -4.94 -4.30 -4.98
#